data_5f11c8c21579555ff52439bc583553c8
#
_entry.id   5f11c8c21579555ff52439bc583553c8
#
_cell.length_a   1.000
_cell.length_b   1.000
_cell.length_c   1.000
_cell.angle_alpha   90.00
_cell.angle_beta   90.00
_cell.angle_gamma   90.00
#
_symmetry.space_group_name_H-M   'P 1'
#
loop_
_entity.id
_entity.type
_entity.pdbx_description
1 polymer ?
#
loop_
_entity_poly.entity_id
_entity_poly.type
_entity_poly.pdbx_seq_one_letter_code
_entity_poly.pdbx_strand_id
1 'polypeptide(L)'
;TMEEAFEDKIDLELTARAGGGCCSVRAHFFTGTRAVQQPAVESAEGNPAILYFLERDIREMQRLTKGQSNYFRKRIRMAIYQSAQQRELRLPYRGKNVAATQFTVTPYADDPLRERFAKLAGKRYTFTLSGAVPGGVYAVTTQVDAESGAPPLWIEEMTLQ
;
A
#
# COMPACT_ATOMS: atom_id res chain seq x y z
N THR A 1 -18.94 -7.22 -4.55
CA THR A 1 -18.13 -8.33 -5.08
C THR A 1 -16.70 -7.87 -5.14
N MET A 2 -15.75 -8.68 -4.70
CA MET A 2 -14.32 -8.43 -4.86
C MET A 2 -13.94 -8.50 -6.34
N GLU A 3 -12.87 -7.79 -6.71
CA GLU A 3 -12.32 -7.83 -8.06
C GLU A 3 -11.69 -9.21 -8.33
N GLU A 4 -11.76 -9.68 -9.58
CA GLU A 4 -11.05 -10.90 -9.99
C GLU A 4 -9.53 -10.70 -9.91
N ALA A 5 -8.78 -11.77 -9.63
CA ALA A 5 -7.33 -11.71 -9.54
C ALA A 5 -6.70 -11.29 -10.88
N PHE A 6 -5.73 -10.41 -10.82
CA PHE A 6 -4.96 -9.95 -11.98
C PHE A 6 -3.53 -9.56 -11.59
N GLU A 7 -2.66 -9.53 -12.56
CA GLU A 7 -1.33 -8.91 -12.48
C GLU A 7 -1.25 -7.77 -13.47
N ASP A 8 -0.62 -6.66 -13.07
CA ASP A 8 -0.40 -5.50 -13.93
C ASP A 8 0.76 -4.67 -13.37
N LYS A 9 1.14 -3.60 -14.05
CA LYS A 9 2.26 -2.75 -13.64
C LYS A 9 1.81 -1.35 -13.25
N ILE A 10 2.64 -0.72 -12.43
CA ILE A 10 2.54 0.67 -12.03
C ILE A 10 3.86 1.34 -12.40
N ASP A 11 3.80 2.36 -13.25
CA ASP A 11 4.96 3.18 -13.61
C ASP A 11 4.90 4.52 -12.88
N LEU A 12 5.96 4.88 -12.16
CA LEU A 12 6.12 6.16 -11.47
C LEU A 12 7.20 6.98 -12.15
N GLU A 13 6.84 8.10 -12.73
CA GLU A 13 7.77 9.08 -13.26
C GLU A 13 8.02 10.18 -12.22
N LEU A 14 9.29 10.33 -11.83
CA LEU A 14 9.71 11.38 -10.92
C LEU A 14 10.44 12.47 -11.71
N THR A 15 9.94 13.71 -11.65
CA THR A 15 10.56 14.86 -12.29
C THR A 15 11.09 15.81 -11.23
N ALA A 16 12.36 16.18 -11.31
CA ALA A 16 12.96 17.14 -10.40
C ALA A 16 12.26 18.51 -10.53
N ARG A 17 12.04 19.18 -9.40
CA ARG A 17 11.50 20.54 -9.39
C ARG A 17 12.60 21.57 -9.59
N ALA A 18 12.33 22.57 -10.42
CA ALA A 18 13.16 23.79 -10.45
C ALA A 18 12.99 24.53 -9.12
N GLY A 19 14.09 24.78 -8.40
CA GLY A 19 14.08 25.55 -7.15
C GLY A 19 14.24 24.76 -5.85
N GLY A 20 14.54 23.47 -5.93
CA GLY A 20 14.82 22.62 -4.75
C GLY A 20 13.56 21.97 -4.15
N GLY A 21 13.76 20.94 -3.37
CA GLY A 21 12.72 20.06 -2.86
C GLY A 21 12.58 18.78 -3.68
N CYS A 22 11.84 17.78 -3.15
CA CYS A 22 11.61 16.57 -3.90
C CYS A 22 10.64 16.83 -5.08
N CYS A 23 10.34 15.88 -5.74
CA CYS A 23 9.89 15.61 -7.09
C CYS A 23 8.40 15.93 -7.33
N SER A 24 8.08 16.32 -8.52
CA SER A 24 6.75 16.08 -9.08
C SER A 24 6.67 14.62 -9.47
N VAL A 25 5.56 13.97 -9.17
CA VAL A 25 5.33 12.55 -9.47
C VAL A 25 4.13 12.39 -10.37
N ARG A 26 4.31 11.66 -11.46
CA ARG A 26 3.23 11.19 -12.31
C ARG A 26 3.14 9.68 -12.19
N ALA A 27 1.96 9.15 -11.97
CA ALA A 27 1.73 7.72 -11.86
C ALA A 27 0.81 7.21 -12.96
N HIS A 28 1.23 6.12 -13.59
CA HIS A 28 0.43 5.35 -14.54
C HIS A 28 0.12 4.01 -13.90
N PHE A 29 -1.14 3.82 -13.53
CA PHE A 29 -1.62 2.59 -12.94
C PHE A 29 -2.24 1.73 -14.02
N PHE A 30 -1.75 0.48 -14.10
CA PHE A 30 -2.26 -0.58 -14.94
C PHE A 30 -2.18 -0.30 -16.45
N THR A 31 -2.54 -1.30 -17.22
CA THR A 31 -2.48 -1.27 -18.68
C THR A 31 -3.83 -1.60 -19.32
N GLY A 32 -3.96 -1.34 -20.61
CA GLY A 32 -5.14 -1.68 -21.39
C GLY A 32 -6.43 -1.09 -20.81
N THR A 33 -7.45 -1.90 -20.67
CA THR A 33 -8.78 -1.49 -20.17
C THR A 33 -8.81 -1.15 -18.68
N ARG A 34 -7.78 -1.56 -17.92
CA ARG A 34 -7.62 -1.24 -16.50
C ARG A 34 -6.84 0.06 -16.25
N ALA A 35 -6.26 0.64 -17.29
CA ALA A 35 -5.42 1.83 -17.16
C ALA A 35 -6.17 2.97 -16.45
N VAL A 36 -5.56 3.49 -15.38
CA VAL A 36 -6.08 4.62 -14.62
C VAL A 36 -5.02 5.69 -14.55
N GLN A 37 -5.37 6.89 -15.02
CA GLN A 37 -4.52 8.06 -14.82
C GLN A 37 -4.79 8.65 -13.45
N GLN A 38 -3.73 8.87 -12.68
CA GLN A 38 -3.78 9.58 -11.42
C GLN A 38 -3.35 11.03 -11.65
N PRO A 39 -3.93 12.00 -10.92
CA PRO A 39 -3.45 13.37 -10.95
C PRO A 39 -1.97 13.42 -10.59
N ALA A 40 -1.20 14.26 -11.31
CA ALA A 40 0.19 14.51 -10.93
C ALA A 40 0.26 15.13 -9.53
N VAL A 41 1.22 14.70 -8.73
CA VAL A 41 1.52 15.31 -7.42
C VAL A 41 2.70 16.23 -7.60
N GLU A 42 2.48 17.53 -7.54
CA GLU A 42 3.52 18.55 -7.80
C GLU A 42 4.55 18.68 -6.66
N SER A 43 4.21 18.22 -5.46
CA SER A 43 5.08 18.28 -4.28
C SER A 43 4.81 17.06 -3.41
N ALA A 44 5.50 15.97 -3.67
CA ALA A 44 5.32 14.74 -2.91
C ALA A 44 5.96 14.89 -1.50
N GLU A 45 5.10 14.91 -0.49
CA GLU A 45 5.50 14.72 0.90
C GLU A 45 5.32 13.25 1.25
N GLY A 46 6.40 12.51 1.42
CA GLY A 46 6.39 11.08 1.66
C GLY A 46 6.64 10.24 0.39
N ASN A 47 6.61 8.92 0.52
CA ASN A 47 6.90 8.02 -0.58
C ASN A 47 5.69 7.89 -1.54
N PRO A 48 5.82 8.26 -2.81
CA PRO A 48 4.70 8.27 -3.74
C PRO A 48 4.11 6.87 -4.00
N ALA A 49 4.95 5.84 -4.04
CA ALA A 49 4.47 4.47 -4.28
C ALA A 49 3.53 4.02 -3.16
N ILE A 50 3.91 4.26 -1.90
CA ILE A 50 3.06 3.97 -0.74
C ILE A 50 1.76 4.77 -0.80
N LEU A 51 1.85 6.07 -1.08
CA LEU A 51 0.65 6.93 -1.14
C LEU A 51 -0.35 6.47 -2.20
N TYR A 52 0.11 6.17 -3.41
CA TYR A 52 -0.76 5.69 -4.48
C TYR A 52 -1.37 4.33 -4.16
N PHE A 53 -0.58 3.41 -3.61
CA PHE A 53 -1.07 2.10 -3.20
C PHE A 53 -2.18 2.23 -2.14
N LEU A 54 -1.95 3.03 -1.11
CA LEU A 54 -2.93 3.27 -0.05
C LEU A 54 -4.19 3.97 -0.55
N GLU A 55 -4.08 4.94 -1.45
CA GLU A 55 -5.26 5.62 -2.00
C GLU A 55 -6.12 4.69 -2.85
N ARG A 56 -5.51 3.77 -3.61
CA ARG A 56 -6.25 2.73 -4.33
C ARG A 56 -6.98 1.81 -3.33
N ASP A 57 -6.27 1.32 -2.33
CA ASP A 57 -6.83 0.46 -1.30
C ASP A 57 -7.99 1.12 -0.52
N ILE A 58 -7.85 2.40 -0.17
CA ILE A 58 -8.90 3.18 0.50
C ILE A 58 -10.15 3.29 -0.37
N ARG A 59 -10.00 3.48 -1.69
CA ARG A 59 -11.14 3.48 -2.62
C ARG A 59 -11.86 2.14 -2.63
N GLU A 60 -11.13 1.03 -2.62
CA GLU A 60 -11.72 -0.31 -2.53
C GLU A 60 -12.43 -0.53 -1.18
N MET A 61 -11.81 -0.13 -0.08
CA MET A 61 -12.46 -0.17 1.23
C MET A 61 -13.77 0.64 1.23
N GLN A 62 -13.76 1.83 0.66
CA GLN A 62 -14.97 2.67 0.51
C GLN A 62 -16.03 1.96 -0.34
N ARG A 63 -15.64 1.40 -1.47
CA ARG A 63 -16.54 0.70 -2.39
C ARG A 63 -17.23 -0.50 -1.72
N LEU A 64 -16.46 -1.30 -0.98
CA LEU A 64 -16.93 -2.54 -0.37
C LEU A 64 -17.75 -2.31 0.90
N THR A 65 -17.38 -1.33 1.72
CA THR A 65 -17.99 -1.10 3.04
C THR A 65 -18.98 0.06 3.08
N LYS A 66 -19.01 0.88 2.02
CA LYS A 66 -19.74 2.17 1.98
C LYS A 66 -19.28 3.17 3.06
N GLY A 67 -18.08 2.95 3.61
CA GLY A 67 -17.45 3.85 4.57
C GLY A 67 -16.88 5.11 3.92
N GLN A 68 -16.34 6.00 4.74
CA GLN A 68 -15.74 7.26 4.27
C GLN A 68 -14.22 7.12 4.08
N SER A 69 -13.70 7.57 2.95
CA SER A 69 -12.26 7.51 2.64
C SER A 69 -11.40 8.20 3.71
N ASN A 70 -11.83 9.35 4.23
CA ASN A 70 -11.09 10.06 5.29
C ASN A 70 -11.02 9.27 6.60
N TYR A 71 -12.04 8.48 6.90
CA TYR A 71 -12.01 7.59 8.05
C TYR A 71 -10.91 6.54 7.92
N PHE A 72 -10.83 5.85 6.78
CA PHE A 72 -9.82 4.84 6.52
C PHE A 72 -8.41 5.42 6.53
N ARG A 73 -8.19 6.59 5.88
CA ARG A 73 -6.90 7.30 5.93
C ARG A 73 -6.46 7.58 7.36
N LYS A 74 -7.37 8.08 8.19
CA LYS A 74 -7.08 8.37 9.61
C LYS A 74 -6.70 7.09 10.36
N ARG A 75 -7.45 6.00 10.20
CA ARG A 75 -7.18 4.72 10.86
C ARG A 75 -5.82 4.14 10.47
N ILE A 76 -5.50 4.11 9.18
CA ILE A 76 -4.20 3.63 8.69
C ILE A 76 -3.06 4.49 9.26
N ARG A 77 -3.19 5.80 9.21
CA ARG A 77 -2.18 6.73 9.75
C ARG A 77 -1.96 6.51 11.24
N MET A 78 -3.03 6.42 12.02
CA MET A 78 -2.93 6.17 13.46
C MET A 78 -2.26 4.84 13.75
N ALA A 79 -2.59 3.77 13.04
CA ALA A 79 -1.98 2.47 13.22
C ALA A 79 -0.47 2.49 12.90
N ILE A 80 -0.05 3.19 11.85
CA ILE A 80 1.37 3.34 11.52
C ILE A 80 2.13 4.04 12.65
N TYR A 81 1.58 5.10 13.22
CA TYR A 81 2.26 5.85 14.30
C TYR A 81 2.21 5.17 15.66
N GLN A 82 1.16 4.42 15.98
CA GLN A 82 0.89 3.96 17.34
C GLN A 82 1.15 2.48 17.56
N SER A 83 1.01 1.65 16.54
CA SER A 83 0.98 0.19 16.70
C SER A 83 1.73 -0.59 15.62
N ALA A 84 2.55 0.07 14.81
CA ALA A 84 3.35 -0.62 13.80
C ALA A 84 4.33 -1.60 14.46
N GLN A 85 4.24 -2.85 14.08
CA GLN A 85 5.22 -3.87 14.45
C GLN A 85 6.37 -3.82 13.46
N GLN A 86 7.58 -3.69 13.94
CA GLN A 86 8.79 -3.61 13.14
C GLN A 86 9.57 -4.92 13.20
N ARG A 87 10.08 -5.36 12.06
CA ARG A 87 10.97 -6.51 11.94
C ARG A 87 12.09 -6.23 10.95
N GLU A 88 13.33 -6.52 11.34
CA GLU A 88 14.48 -6.51 10.45
C GLU A 88 14.57 -7.87 9.72
N LEU A 89 14.90 -7.81 8.43
CA LEU A 89 15.07 -8.99 7.59
C LEU A 89 16.09 -8.75 6.48
N ARG A 90 16.46 -9.81 5.82
CA ARG A 90 17.25 -9.75 4.58
C ARG A 90 16.43 -10.33 3.44
N LEU A 91 16.53 -9.71 2.27
CA LEU A 91 15.78 -10.14 1.09
C LEU A 91 16.66 -10.09 -0.17
N PRO A 92 16.35 -10.91 -1.19
CA PRO A 92 17.08 -10.92 -2.43
C PRO A 92 16.70 -9.70 -3.28
N TYR A 93 17.71 -8.98 -3.73
CA TYR A 93 17.55 -7.89 -4.69
C TYR A 93 18.74 -7.86 -5.65
N ARG A 94 18.49 -7.97 -6.95
CA ARG A 94 19.52 -7.99 -8.03
C ARG A 94 20.70 -8.92 -7.71
N GLY A 95 20.40 -10.16 -7.31
CA GLY A 95 21.41 -11.19 -7.02
C GLY A 95 22.17 -11.03 -5.71
N LYS A 96 21.78 -10.08 -4.84
CA LYS A 96 22.37 -9.86 -3.52
C LYS A 96 21.32 -9.92 -2.43
N ASN A 97 21.71 -10.34 -1.22
CA ASN A 97 20.87 -10.22 -0.05
C ASN A 97 21.09 -8.85 0.59
N VAL A 98 20.05 -8.01 0.58
CA VAL A 98 20.06 -6.67 1.15
C VAL A 98 19.29 -6.60 2.46
N ALA A 99 19.70 -5.70 3.34
CA ALA A 99 18.98 -5.42 4.57
C ALA A 99 17.67 -4.69 4.27
N ALA A 100 16.62 -5.05 4.98
CA ALA A 100 15.31 -4.43 4.88
C ALA A 100 14.63 -4.36 6.25
N THR A 101 13.74 -3.39 6.40
CA THR A 101 12.86 -3.26 7.56
C THR A 101 11.42 -3.43 7.10
N GLN A 102 10.69 -4.29 7.80
CA GLN A 102 9.28 -4.53 7.54
C GLN A 102 8.43 -3.95 8.67
N PHE A 103 7.41 -3.17 8.30
CA PHE A 103 6.41 -2.62 9.20
C PHE A 103 5.06 -3.25 8.91
N THR A 104 4.39 -3.73 9.95
CA THR A 104 3.07 -4.36 9.85
C THR A 104 2.07 -3.66 10.74
N VAL A 105 0.89 -3.34 10.20
CA VAL A 105 -0.22 -2.73 10.93
C VAL A 105 -1.56 -3.39 10.59
N THR A 106 -2.47 -3.39 11.56
CA THR A 106 -3.86 -3.87 11.43
C THR A 106 -4.83 -2.77 11.85
N PRO A 107 -5.08 -1.76 11.00
CA PRO A 107 -5.74 -0.51 11.40
C PRO A 107 -7.16 -0.66 11.93
N TYR A 108 -7.82 -1.76 11.58
CA TYR A 108 -9.24 -1.97 11.86
C TYR A 108 -9.52 -3.06 12.90
N ALA A 109 -8.48 -3.72 13.43
CA ALA A 109 -8.64 -4.82 14.40
C ALA A 109 -9.32 -4.34 15.69
N ASP A 110 -8.92 -3.17 16.19
CA ASP A 110 -9.46 -2.53 17.41
C ASP A 110 -10.42 -1.36 17.07
N ASP A 111 -10.99 -1.38 15.88
CA ASP A 111 -11.86 -0.29 15.44
C ASP A 111 -13.23 -0.39 16.11
N PRO A 112 -13.76 0.71 16.70
CA PRO A 112 -15.11 0.73 17.26
C PRO A 112 -16.21 0.37 16.24
N LEU A 113 -15.94 0.58 14.96
CA LEU A 113 -16.86 0.27 13.86
C LEU A 113 -16.50 -1.05 13.15
N ARG A 114 -15.65 -1.88 13.73
CA ARG A 114 -15.12 -3.12 13.11
C ARG A 114 -16.23 -4.03 12.58
N GLU A 115 -17.35 -4.11 13.25
CA GLU A 115 -18.49 -4.92 12.81
C GLU A 115 -19.06 -4.48 11.47
N ARG A 116 -18.96 -3.19 11.14
CA ARG A 116 -19.39 -2.65 9.83
C ARG A 116 -18.46 -3.04 8.70
N PHE A 117 -17.23 -3.44 9.00
CA PHE A 117 -16.25 -3.86 8.01
C PHE A 117 -16.29 -5.38 7.80
N ALA A 118 -17.01 -6.11 8.65
CA ALA A 118 -17.17 -7.56 8.59
C ALA A 118 -15.80 -8.28 8.42
N LYS A 119 -15.65 -9.04 7.35
CA LYS A 119 -14.43 -9.79 7.06
C LYS A 119 -13.19 -8.91 6.85
N LEU A 120 -13.36 -7.63 6.53
CA LEU A 120 -12.25 -6.70 6.28
C LEU A 120 -11.67 -6.09 7.56
N ALA A 121 -12.29 -6.33 8.74
CA ALA A 121 -11.77 -5.83 10.03
C ALA A 121 -10.37 -6.36 10.36
N GLY A 122 -10.04 -7.58 9.91
CA GLY A 122 -8.70 -8.19 10.07
C GLY A 122 -7.67 -7.78 9.02
N LYS A 123 -7.94 -6.78 8.17
CA LYS A 123 -7.03 -6.38 7.11
C LYS A 123 -5.69 -5.91 7.65
N ARG A 124 -4.62 -6.55 7.17
CA ARG A 124 -3.23 -6.27 7.52
C ARG A 124 -2.52 -5.56 6.37
N TYR A 125 -1.72 -4.57 6.71
CA TYR A 125 -0.84 -3.86 5.78
C TYR A 125 0.60 -4.13 6.17
N THR A 126 1.43 -4.44 5.18
CA THR A 126 2.85 -4.72 5.37
C THR A 126 3.66 -3.86 4.40
N PHE A 127 4.57 -3.07 4.94
CA PHE A 127 5.49 -2.22 4.18
C PHE A 127 6.89 -2.77 4.35
N THR A 128 7.54 -3.14 3.26
CA THR A 128 8.92 -3.63 3.26
C THR A 128 9.82 -2.57 2.62
N LEU A 129 10.68 -1.97 3.43
CA LEU A 129 11.55 -0.87 3.04
C LEU A 129 13.01 -1.32 3.04
N SER A 130 13.80 -0.83 2.08
CA SER A 130 15.24 -1.06 2.03
C SER A 130 15.96 0.12 1.39
N GLY A 131 17.01 0.62 2.04
CA GLY A 131 17.86 1.65 1.47
C GLY A 131 18.69 1.20 0.27
N ALA A 132 18.72 -0.10 -0.01
CA ALA A 132 19.42 -0.67 -1.17
C ALA A 132 18.58 -0.64 -2.46
N VAL A 133 17.28 -0.28 -2.38
CA VAL A 133 16.39 -0.23 -3.55
C VAL A 133 16.06 1.21 -3.93
N PRO A 134 15.91 1.51 -5.22
CA PRO A 134 15.49 2.84 -5.68
C PRO A 134 14.16 3.26 -5.04
N GLY A 135 14.10 4.47 -4.50
CA GLY A 135 12.91 4.98 -3.82
C GLY A 135 12.64 4.38 -2.43
N GLY A 136 13.45 3.42 -1.98
CA GLY A 136 13.39 2.88 -0.62
C GLY A 136 12.26 1.88 -0.34
N VAL A 137 11.31 1.68 -1.25
CA VAL A 137 10.18 0.75 -1.10
C VAL A 137 10.43 -0.51 -1.91
N TYR A 138 10.59 -1.64 -1.23
CA TYR A 138 10.72 -2.93 -1.89
C TYR A 138 9.34 -3.56 -2.18
N ALA A 139 8.45 -3.56 -1.22
CA ALA A 139 7.09 -4.08 -1.39
C ALA A 139 6.09 -3.40 -0.45
N VAL A 140 4.85 -3.35 -0.89
CA VAL A 140 3.68 -3.02 -0.05
C VAL A 140 2.64 -4.10 -0.29
N THR A 141 2.14 -4.70 0.79
CA THR A 141 1.14 -5.78 0.72
C THR A 141 -0.05 -5.45 1.61
N THR A 142 -1.27 -5.70 1.13
CA THR A 142 -2.44 -5.80 1.98
C THR A 142 -3.01 -7.21 1.92
N GLN A 143 -3.49 -7.71 3.05
CA GLN A 143 -4.03 -9.06 3.15
C GLN A 143 -5.20 -9.11 4.13
N VAL A 144 -6.22 -9.87 3.77
CA VAL A 144 -7.29 -10.30 4.66
C VAL A 144 -7.26 -11.81 4.70
N ASP A 145 -6.99 -12.35 5.87
CA ASP A 145 -6.94 -13.80 6.07
C ASP A 145 -8.36 -14.39 6.04
N ALA A 146 -8.48 -15.59 5.54
CA ALA A 146 -9.71 -16.38 5.65
C ALA A 146 -9.77 -17.11 7.00
N GLU A 147 -10.94 -17.67 7.31
CA GLU A 147 -11.05 -18.59 8.43
C GLU A 147 -10.16 -19.83 8.21
N SER A 148 -9.71 -20.43 9.29
CA SER A 148 -8.60 -21.38 9.38
C SER A 148 -8.42 -22.33 8.17
N GLY A 149 -7.23 -22.26 7.55
CA GLY A 149 -6.77 -23.18 6.51
C GLY A 149 -7.21 -22.87 5.06
N ALA A 150 -8.04 -21.85 4.85
CA ALA A 150 -8.41 -21.40 3.52
C ALA A 150 -7.43 -20.36 2.96
N PRO A 151 -7.32 -20.21 1.63
CA PRO A 151 -6.55 -19.12 1.04
C PRO A 151 -7.06 -17.75 1.52
N PRO A 152 -6.21 -16.72 1.56
CA PRO A 152 -6.62 -15.37 1.93
C PRO A 152 -7.85 -14.90 1.14
N LEU A 153 -8.75 -14.19 1.81
CA LEU A 153 -9.93 -13.60 1.15
C LEU A 153 -9.54 -12.48 0.20
N TRP A 154 -8.46 -11.81 0.52
CA TRP A 154 -7.91 -10.71 -0.26
C TRP A 154 -6.40 -10.68 -0.08
N ILE A 155 -5.69 -10.53 -1.18
CA ILE A 155 -4.27 -10.17 -1.19
C ILE A 155 -4.05 -9.18 -2.33
N GLU A 156 -3.34 -8.11 -2.04
CA GLU A 156 -2.86 -7.16 -3.02
C GLU A 156 -1.41 -6.84 -2.68
N GLU A 157 -0.54 -6.97 -3.68
CA GLU A 157 0.88 -6.75 -3.51
C GLU A 157 1.41 -5.85 -4.62
N MET A 158 2.22 -4.89 -4.24
CA MET A 158 3.05 -4.08 -5.13
C MET A 158 4.52 -4.32 -4.78
N THR A 159 5.29 -4.78 -5.74
CA THR A 159 6.74 -5.02 -5.58
C THR A 159 7.53 -4.22 -6.58
N LEU A 160 8.72 -3.76 -6.17
CA LEU A 160 9.70 -3.17 -7.07
C LEU A 160 10.32 -4.26 -7.95
N GLN A 161 10.42 -4.02 -9.24
CA GLN A 161 11.10 -4.87 -10.23
C GLN A 161 12.41 -4.24 -10.72
#